data_db4451dd119f9da61a1df8e5bf1d3c85
#
_entry.id   db4451dd119f9da61a1df8e5bf1d3c85
#
_cell.length_a   1.000
_cell.length_b   1.000
_cell.length_c   1.000
_cell.angle_alpha   90.00
_cell.angle_beta   90.00
_cell.angle_gamma   90.00
#
_symmetry.space_group_name_H-M   'P 1'
#
loop_
_entity.id
_entity.type
_entity.pdbx_description
1 polymer ?
#
loop_
_entity_poly.entity_id
_entity_poly.type
_entity_poly.pdbx_seq_one_letter_code
_entity_poly.pdbx_strand_id
1 'polypeptide(L)'
;MKEKFRCIKQEDRKKILLLCDDIRMHSGIGTMGKEIVIGTAHHFNWFNLGGAVKHPQAGKVLDMSEDVNKQANIEDSSVKVMPYNGYGDPKIVRDIIRVEKPDAILIFTDPRYWVWLFEMEREIRKSIPIFYLNIWDDYPAPLYNRPYYESCDVLLAISKQTKNINEIVLGDKAKDKIIEYLPHGINTDYYFPVKESHPDYNKFKEFKKKVLRDKEYDFIVFYNSRNIRRKSTSDSIFAYRLFCDLIGKEKAKKCAFILHTQPVDQNGTDLYAVREALCDPEYVNVYFSTDKLETAQLNLMYNIADVTMQLSSNEGWGLALTESLVTGTMIIANVTGGMQDQMRFSKDGKWIDLTPDFPSNHRGDIKEHGEWAEPVFPSNISIAGSPPTPYIFDDRCAPKDAAKALLKVYELGSEERERRGEEGRKWAIGNEAKFTAEHMTKSVIEVLDKGFDSFKPRPAYEFYKIEDLPRKVINHKLIDYSYE
;
A
#
# COMPACT_ATOMS: atom_id res chain seq x y z
N MET A 1 -11.32 -6.71 -25.10
CA MET A 1 -12.76 -6.76 -24.72
C MET A 1 -12.81 -6.94 -23.22
N LYS A 2 -13.25 -5.93 -22.44
CA LYS A 2 -13.47 -6.09 -21.00
C LYS A 2 -14.50 -7.21 -20.82
N GLU A 3 -14.16 -8.29 -20.12
CA GLU A 3 -15.14 -9.32 -19.74
C GLU A 3 -16.29 -8.61 -19.04
N LYS A 4 -17.51 -8.77 -19.54
CA LYS A 4 -18.70 -8.24 -18.84
C LYS A 4 -18.88 -9.07 -17.57
N PHE A 5 -18.48 -8.50 -16.44
CA PHE A 5 -18.82 -9.08 -15.15
C PHE A 5 -20.33 -9.27 -15.05
N ARG A 6 -20.75 -10.41 -14.48
CA ARG A 6 -22.16 -10.68 -14.24
C ARG A 6 -22.64 -9.68 -13.17
N CYS A 7 -23.37 -8.64 -13.59
CA CYS A 7 -24.00 -7.71 -12.66
C CYS A 7 -25.07 -8.45 -11.86
N ILE A 8 -24.92 -8.44 -10.53
CA ILE A 8 -25.96 -8.85 -9.59
C ILE A 8 -26.93 -7.68 -9.45
N LYS A 9 -28.25 -7.92 -9.36
CA LYS A 9 -29.20 -6.84 -9.08
C LYS A 9 -28.94 -6.24 -7.71
N GLN A 10 -29.10 -4.93 -7.56
CA GLN A 10 -28.80 -4.20 -6.32
C GLN A 10 -29.43 -4.85 -5.08
N GLU A 11 -30.67 -5.31 -5.18
CA GLU A 11 -31.43 -5.95 -4.10
C GLU A 11 -30.86 -7.31 -3.64
N ASP A 12 -30.14 -8.00 -4.53
CA ASP A 12 -29.55 -9.33 -4.30
C ASP A 12 -28.07 -9.23 -3.85
N ARG A 13 -27.48 -8.03 -3.90
CA ARG A 13 -26.07 -7.82 -3.53
C ARG A 13 -25.87 -7.86 -2.02
N LYS A 14 -24.84 -8.57 -1.59
CA LYS A 14 -24.37 -8.48 -0.21
C LYS A 14 -23.93 -7.05 0.11
N LYS A 15 -24.30 -6.56 1.30
CA LYS A 15 -23.89 -5.24 1.78
C LYS A 15 -22.67 -5.37 2.69
N ILE A 16 -21.62 -4.61 2.39
CA ILE A 16 -20.38 -4.60 3.18
C ILE A 16 -20.23 -3.25 3.89
N LEU A 17 -20.00 -3.31 5.20
CA LEU A 17 -19.57 -2.17 6.00
C LEU A 17 -18.04 -2.06 5.90
N LEU A 18 -17.57 -1.08 5.15
CA LEU A 18 -16.14 -0.79 4.98
C LEU A 18 -15.67 0.17 6.08
N LEU A 19 -14.73 -0.29 6.90
CA LEU A 19 -14.07 0.49 7.94
C LEU A 19 -12.65 0.83 7.48
N CYS A 20 -12.45 2.05 7.01
CA CYS A 20 -11.15 2.56 6.53
C CYS A 20 -11.13 4.09 6.57
N ASP A 21 -10.12 4.71 5.95
CA ASP A 21 -10.17 6.14 5.64
C ASP A 21 -11.41 6.45 4.81
N ASP A 22 -11.89 7.69 4.88
CA ASP A 22 -12.94 8.14 3.96
C ASP A 22 -12.47 7.96 2.51
N ILE A 23 -13.25 7.20 1.71
CA ILE A 23 -12.88 6.86 0.32
C ILE A 23 -12.76 8.08 -0.61
N ARG A 24 -13.11 9.27 -0.14
CA ARG A 24 -12.94 10.54 -0.86
C ARG A 24 -11.62 11.23 -0.53
N MET A 25 -10.86 10.70 0.46
CA MET A 25 -9.57 11.25 0.85
C MET A 25 -8.46 10.88 -0.14
N HIS A 26 -7.52 11.81 -0.29
CA HIS A 26 -6.27 11.58 -1.01
C HIS A 26 -5.20 10.95 -0.10
N SER A 27 -5.49 9.77 0.44
CA SER A 27 -4.53 8.92 1.14
C SER A 27 -4.40 7.59 0.40
N GLY A 28 -3.33 6.85 0.62
CA GLY A 28 -3.18 5.52 0.01
C GLY A 28 -4.35 4.60 0.36
N ILE A 29 -4.79 4.61 1.63
CA ILE A 29 -5.94 3.81 2.09
C ILE A 29 -7.24 4.29 1.45
N GLY A 30 -7.51 5.61 1.46
CA GLY A 30 -8.72 6.18 0.84
C GLY A 30 -8.78 5.90 -0.65
N THR A 31 -7.67 6.06 -1.37
CA THR A 31 -7.57 5.78 -2.80
C THR A 31 -7.84 4.31 -3.12
N MET A 32 -7.19 3.38 -2.40
CA MET A 32 -7.42 1.95 -2.63
C MET A 32 -8.81 1.49 -2.18
N GLY A 33 -9.33 2.03 -1.09
CA GLY A 33 -10.71 1.81 -0.67
C GLY A 33 -11.71 2.25 -1.75
N LYS A 34 -11.47 3.40 -2.36
CA LYS A 34 -12.26 3.92 -3.48
C LYS A 34 -12.21 2.99 -4.70
N GLU A 35 -11.01 2.54 -5.12
CA GLU A 35 -10.85 1.61 -6.24
C GLU A 35 -11.57 0.28 -5.98
N ILE A 36 -11.50 -0.26 -4.77
CA ILE A 36 -12.23 -1.48 -4.37
C ILE A 36 -13.74 -1.24 -4.49
N VAL A 37 -14.26 -0.16 -3.92
CA VAL A 37 -15.70 0.15 -3.95
C VAL A 37 -16.19 0.31 -5.38
N ILE A 38 -15.52 1.14 -6.20
CA ILE A 38 -15.92 1.38 -7.59
C ILE A 38 -15.86 0.09 -8.41
N GLY A 39 -14.76 -0.65 -8.34
CA GLY A 39 -14.55 -1.84 -9.15
C GLY A 39 -15.44 -3.03 -8.76
N THR A 40 -16.05 -3.01 -7.57
CA THR A 40 -16.92 -4.10 -7.08
C THR A 40 -18.39 -3.67 -6.86
N ALA A 41 -18.75 -2.42 -7.18
CA ALA A 41 -20.10 -1.90 -6.96
C ALA A 41 -21.20 -2.62 -7.77
N HIS A 42 -20.82 -3.34 -8.83
CA HIS A 42 -21.71 -4.21 -9.60
C HIS A 42 -22.04 -5.55 -8.90
N HIS A 43 -21.29 -5.88 -7.83
CA HIS A 43 -21.37 -7.15 -7.11
C HIS A 43 -21.74 -6.96 -5.64
N PHE A 44 -21.30 -5.87 -4.98
CA PHE A 44 -21.58 -5.55 -3.59
C PHE A 44 -22.23 -4.18 -3.43
N ASN A 45 -23.06 -4.04 -2.39
CA ASN A 45 -23.50 -2.76 -1.87
C ASN A 45 -22.53 -2.30 -0.77
N TRP A 46 -22.21 -1.02 -0.70
CA TRP A 46 -21.18 -0.51 0.19
C TRP A 46 -21.69 0.55 1.16
N PHE A 47 -21.28 0.45 2.41
CA PHE A 47 -21.38 1.52 3.40
C PHE A 47 -19.97 1.78 3.97
N ASN A 48 -19.39 2.94 3.69
CA ASN A 48 -18.08 3.31 4.25
C ASN A 48 -18.28 4.17 5.51
N LEU A 49 -17.83 3.68 6.67
CA LEU A 49 -17.55 4.54 7.81
C LEU A 49 -16.16 5.15 7.56
N GLY A 50 -16.16 6.35 6.98
CA GLY A 50 -14.99 7.04 6.48
C GLY A 50 -14.22 7.73 7.58
N GLY A 51 -13.17 7.09 8.07
CA GLY A 51 -12.30 7.58 9.14
C GLY A 51 -11.25 8.60 8.69
N ALA A 52 -10.41 9.01 9.63
CA ALA A 52 -9.25 9.88 9.46
C ALA A 52 -9.54 11.29 8.91
N VAL A 53 -10.78 11.72 8.87
CA VAL A 53 -11.18 12.99 8.26
C VAL A 53 -11.85 13.93 9.28
N LYS A 54 -11.47 15.22 9.24
CA LYS A 54 -12.23 16.29 9.87
C LYS A 54 -13.15 16.89 8.82
N HIS A 55 -14.41 16.49 8.80
CA HIS A 55 -15.36 16.88 7.76
C HIS A 55 -16.55 17.62 8.38
N PRO A 56 -17.06 18.71 7.75
CA PRO A 56 -18.23 19.44 8.26
C PRO A 56 -19.50 18.60 8.38
N GLN A 57 -19.59 17.53 7.60
CA GLN A 57 -20.71 16.59 7.59
C GLN A 57 -20.40 15.29 8.38
N ALA A 58 -19.44 15.33 9.31
CA ALA A 58 -19.14 14.17 10.15
C ALA A 58 -20.42 13.65 10.84
N GLY A 59 -20.63 12.33 10.77
CA GLY A 59 -21.83 11.66 11.30
C GLY A 59 -23.07 11.72 10.40
N LYS A 60 -23.02 12.38 9.24
CA LYS A 60 -24.11 12.37 8.26
C LYS A 60 -23.86 11.32 7.18
N VAL A 61 -24.89 10.58 6.81
CA VAL A 61 -24.82 9.63 5.70
C VAL A 61 -24.96 10.38 4.38
N LEU A 62 -24.01 10.19 3.50
CA LEU A 62 -23.96 10.79 2.16
C LEU A 62 -24.12 9.67 1.14
N ASP A 63 -25.03 9.83 0.20
CA ASP A 63 -25.21 8.90 -0.91
C ASP A 63 -24.23 9.27 -2.04
N MET A 64 -23.38 8.32 -2.41
CA MET A 64 -22.37 8.45 -3.45
C MET A 64 -22.69 7.58 -4.68
N SER A 65 -23.86 6.97 -4.72
CA SER A 65 -24.24 6.00 -5.76
C SER A 65 -24.17 6.59 -7.17
N GLU A 66 -24.64 7.83 -7.37
CA GLU A 66 -24.59 8.49 -8.68
C GLU A 66 -23.15 8.70 -9.18
N ASP A 67 -22.26 9.14 -8.29
CA ASP A 67 -20.85 9.34 -8.63
C ASP A 67 -20.15 8.02 -8.97
N VAL A 68 -20.46 6.96 -8.21
CA VAL A 68 -19.93 5.62 -8.47
C VAL A 68 -20.50 5.05 -9.76
N ASN A 69 -21.78 5.23 -10.05
CA ASN A 69 -22.39 4.82 -11.30
C ASN A 69 -21.68 5.40 -12.52
N LYS A 70 -21.35 6.70 -12.47
CA LYS A 70 -20.60 7.39 -13.53
C LYS A 70 -19.19 6.81 -13.69
N GLN A 71 -18.48 6.56 -12.57
CA GLN A 71 -17.10 6.09 -12.60
C GLN A 71 -17.00 4.60 -12.98
N ALA A 72 -17.90 3.76 -12.48
CA ALA A 72 -17.96 2.32 -12.77
C ALA A 72 -18.68 1.97 -14.09
N ASN A 73 -19.36 2.95 -14.71
CA ASN A 73 -20.22 2.74 -15.87
C ASN A 73 -21.32 1.69 -15.62
N ILE A 74 -22.03 1.83 -14.50
CA ILE A 74 -23.19 1.03 -14.11
C ILE A 74 -24.35 1.95 -13.74
N GLU A 75 -25.57 1.43 -13.55
CA GLU A 75 -26.75 2.25 -13.32
C GLU A 75 -27.32 2.13 -11.90
N ASP A 76 -26.98 1.04 -11.18
CA ASP A 76 -27.71 0.62 -9.99
C ASP A 76 -26.79 0.34 -8.78
N SER A 77 -25.68 1.10 -8.62
CA SER A 77 -24.86 0.96 -7.41
C SER A 77 -25.59 1.44 -6.16
N SER A 78 -25.21 0.92 -5.00
CA SER A 78 -25.58 1.45 -3.69
C SER A 78 -24.33 1.67 -2.87
N VAL A 79 -23.91 2.92 -2.77
CA VAL A 79 -22.69 3.33 -2.06
C VAL A 79 -22.98 4.52 -1.16
N LYS A 80 -22.83 4.32 0.14
CA LYS A 80 -23.01 5.37 1.14
C LYS A 80 -21.72 5.61 1.89
N VAL A 81 -21.44 6.86 2.25
CA VAL A 81 -20.28 7.27 3.04
C VAL A 81 -20.74 8.07 4.24
N MET A 82 -20.26 7.72 5.41
CA MET A 82 -20.44 8.52 6.62
C MET A 82 -19.06 8.98 7.12
N PRO A 83 -18.68 10.23 6.88
CA PRO A 83 -17.44 10.78 7.42
C PRO A 83 -17.46 10.72 8.95
N TYR A 84 -16.34 10.32 9.54
CA TYR A 84 -16.23 10.21 10.98
C TYR A 84 -14.89 10.77 11.49
N ASN A 85 -14.93 11.51 12.60
CA ASN A 85 -13.72 12.04 13.20
C ASN A 85 -13.05 10.94 14.03
N GLY A 86 -11.94 10.41 13.54
CA GLY A 86 -11.28 9.21 14.07
C GLY A 86 -11.66 7.97 13.25
N TYR A 87 -11.75 6.81 13.88
CA TYR A 87 -12.03 5.53 13.21
C TYR A 87 -13.26 4.79 13.77
N GLY A 88 -14.18 5.51 14.39
CA GLY A 88 -15.39 4.94 14.95
C GLY A 88 -15.26 4.50 16.41
N ASP A 89 -16.33 3.94 16.93
CA ASP A 89 -16.46 3.41 18.28
C ASP A 89 -17.57 2.33 18.34
N PRO A 90 -17.70 1.56 19.44
CA PRO A 90 -18.71 0.52 19.57
C PRO A 90 -20.15 0.97 19.37
N LYS A 91 -20.49 2.21 19.77
CA LYS A 91 -21.84 2.72 19.66
C LYS A 91 -22.24 2.97 18.21
N ILE A 92 -21.38 3.70 17.48
CA ILE A 92 -21.67 4.04 16.07
C ILE A 92 -21.75 2.79 15.20
N VAL A 93 -20.90 1.78 15.42
CA VAL A 93 -20.94 0.55 14.64
C VAL A 93 -22.19 -0.27 14.95
N ARG A 94 -22.62 -0.37 16.21
CA ARG A 94 -23.90 -1.02 16.54
C ARG A 94 -25.08 -0.32 15.88
N ASP A 95 -25.10 1.01 15.86
CA ASP A 95 -26.15 1.79 15.20
C ASP A 95 -26.15 1.55 13.68
N ILE A 96 -24.99 1.52 13.02
CA ILE A 96 -24.85 1.20 11.60
C ILE A 96 -25.32 -0.24 11.32
N ILE A 97 -24.89 -1.23 12.10
CA ILE A 97 -25.31 -2.63 11.93
C ILE A 97 -26.83 -2.76 12.05
N ARG A 98 -27.43 -2.07 13.02
CA ARG A 98 -28.88 -2.10 13.23
C ARG A 98 -29.66 -1.47 12.08
N VAL A 99 -29.19 -0.35 11.54
CA VAL A 99 -29.90 0.45 10.52
C VAL A 99 -29.63 -0.07 9.12
N GLU A 100 -28.34 -0.23 8.78
CA GLU A 100 -27.90 -0.60 7.42
C GLU A 100 -27.90 -2.11 7.18
N LYS A 101 -27.86 -2.91 8.24
CA LYS A 101 -27.88 -4.39 8.20
C LYS A 101 -26.83 -4.96 7.21
N PRO A 102 -25.54 -4.67 7.39
CA PRO A 102 -24.51 -5.21 6.52
C PRO A 102 -24.41 -6.73 6.67
N ASP A 103 -24.03 -7.42 5.60
CA ASP A 103 -23.77 -8.85 5.57
C ASP A 103 -22.35 -9.18 6.02
N ALA A 104 -21.40 -8.22 5.97
CA ALA A 104 -20.04 -8.34 6.47
C ALA A 104 -19.47 -6.99 6.90
N ILE A 105 -18.38 -7.05 7.67
CA ILE A 105 -17.49 -5.92 7.92
C ILE A 105 -16.18 -6.20 7.18
N LEU A 106 -15.70 -5.22 6.41
CA LEU A 106 -14.35 -5.21 5.85
C LEU A 106 -13.54 -4.10 6.51
N ILE A 107 -12.46 -4.47 7.18
CA ILE A 107 -11.50 -3.54 7.78
C ILE A 107 -10.35 -3.32 6.81
N PHE A 108 -9.94 -2.07 6.60
CA PHE A 108 -8.77 -1.74 5.81
C PHE A 108 -8.01 -0.58 6.45
N THR A 109 -7.00 -0.83 7.19
CA THR A 109 -5.93 0.03 7.72
C THR A 109 -5.21 -0.68 8.89
N ASP A 110 -4.42 0.06 9.69
CA ASP A 110 -3.68 -0.45 10.84
C ASP A 110 -4.63 -1.03 11.92
N PRO A 111 -4.39 -2.25 12.42
CA PRO A 111 -5.29 -2.91 13.37
C PRO A 111 -5.43 -2.15 14.69
N ARG A 112 -4.47 -1.33 15.06
CA ARG A 112 -4.48 -0.53 16.31
C ARG A 112 -5.66 0.46 16.39
N TYR A 113 -6.21 0.87 15.26
CA TYR A 113 -7.38 1.75 15.23
C TYR A 113 -8.69 1.01 15.53
N TRP A 114 -8.69 -0.33 15.51
CA TRP A 114 -9.85 -1.19 15.58
C TRP A 114 -9.89 -2.11 16.81
N VAL A 115 -9.06 -1.84 17.83
CA VAL A 115 -9.03 -2.66 19.06
C VAL A 115 -10.42 -2.84 19.65
N TRP A 116 -11.19 -1.76 19.74
CA TRP A 116 -12.57 -1.78 20.20
C TRP A 116 -13.50 -2.67 19.34
N LEU A 117 -13.25 -2.82 18.05
CA LEU A 117 -14.01 -3.70 17.16
C LEU A 117 -13.65 -5.17 17.41
N PHE A 118 -12.37 -5.46 17.57
CA PHE A 118 -11.92 -6.82 17.88
C PHE A 118 -12.40 -7.30 19.26
N GLU A 119 -12.55 -6.39 20.22
CA GLU A 119 -13.20 -6.69 21.51
C GLU A 119 -14.67 -7.04 21.36
N MET A 120 -15.35 -6.55 20.31
CA MET A 120 -16.74 -6.86 19.99
C MET A 120 -16.90 -8.09 19.07
N GLU A 121 -15.83 -8.77 18.67
CA GLU A 121 -15.87 -9.81 17.64
C GLU A 121 -16.90 -10.90 17.93
N ARG A 122 -17.09 -11.29 19.21
CA ARG A 122 -18.07 -12.29 19.60
C ARG A 122 -19.51 -11.83 19.41
N GLU A 123 -19.78 -10.54 19.62
CA GLU A 123 -21.08 -9.93 19.36
C GLU A 123 -21.39 -9.92 17.86
N ILE A 124 -20.43 -9.47 17.06
CA ILE A 124 -20.55 -9.26 15.61
C ILE A 124 -20.63 -10.60 14.88
N ARG A 125 -19.70 -11.52 15.17
CA ARG A 125 -19.57 -12.80 14.46
C ARG A 125 -20.63 -13.85 14.83
N LYS A 126 -21.64 -13.50 15.62
CA LYS A 126 -22.88 -14.25 15.73
C LYS A 126 -23.71 -14.22 14.45
N SER A 127 -23.55 -13.18 13.64
CA SER A 127 -24.42 -12.91 12.49
C SER A 127 -23.67 -12.59 11.21
N ILE A 128 -22.53 -11.88 11.30
CA ILE A 128 -21.79 -11.39 10.15
C ILE A 128 -20.29 -11.62 10.30
N PRO A 129 -19.57 -12.00 9.23
CA PRO A 129 -18.14 -12.17 9.24
C PRO A 129 -17.38 -10.85 9.35
N ILE A 130 -16.14 -10.92 9.82
CA ILE A 130 -15.17 -9.84 9.80
C ILE A 130 -14.06 -10.21 8.82
N PHE A 131 -13.89 -9.41 7.79
CA PHE A 131 -12.82 -9.49 6.79
C PHE A 131 -11.81 -8.38 7.07
N TYR A 132 -10.54 -8.64 6.84
CA TYR A 132 -9.49 -7.67 7.10
C TYR A 132 -8.47 -7.64 5.96
N LEU A 133 -8.37 -6.50 5.28
CA LEU A 133 -7.28 -6.18 4.38
C LEU A 133 -6.12 -5.63 5.21
N ASN A 134 -5.20 -6.53 5.55
CA ASN A 134 -4.07 -6.27 6.43
C ASN A 134 -2.95 -5.57 5.66
N ILE A 135 -2.44 -4.48 6.24
CA ILE A 135 -1.37 -3.66 5.68
C ILE A 135 -0.08 -3.73 6.48
N TRP A 136 0.04 -4.67 7.42
CA TRP A 136 1.20 -4.77 8.29
C TRP A 136 2.46 -5.06 7.48
N ASP A 137 3.49 -4.24 7.68
CA ASP A 137 4.65 -4.15 6.80
C ASP A 137 5.97 -4.61 7.45
N ASP A 138 5.96 -4.97 8.74
CA ASP A 138 7.18 -5.16 9.49
C ASP A 138 7.32 -6.51 10.20
N TYR A 139 8.56 -6.98 10.23
CA TYR A 139 9.05 -7.94 11.19
C TYR A 139 9.65 -7.22 12.43
N PRO A 140 9.91 -7.91 13.55
CA PRO A 140 9.55 -9.31 13.84
C PRO A 140 8.04 -9.49 13.80
N ALA A 141 7.57 -10.73 13.50
CA ALA A 141 6.13 -10.98 13.41
C ALA A 141 5.39 -10.44 14.64
N PRO A 142 4.34 -9.60 14.46
CA PRO A 142 3.69 -8.87 15.55
C PRO A 142 2.77 -9.79 16.35
N LEU A 143 3.33 -10.64 17.21
CA LEU A 143 2.56 -11.60 18.01
C LEU A 143 1.50 -10.90 18.89
N TYR A 144 1.72 -9.63 19.22
CA TYR A 144 0.75 -8.78 19.93
C TYR A 144 -0.51 -8.47 19.10
N ASN A 145 -0.47 -8.63 17.76
CA ASN A 145 -1.64 -8.51 16.88
C ASN A 145 -2.45 -9.80 16.77
N ARG A 146 -1.99 -10.92 17.37
CA ARG A 146 -2.65 -12.22 17.26
C ARG A 146 -4.15 -12.18 17.58
N PRO A 147 -4.62 -11.52 18.66
CA PRO A 147 -6.05 -11.45 18.95
C PRO A 147 -6.86 -10.78 17.85
N TYR A 148 -6.27 -9.83 17.13
CA TYR A 148 -6.92 -9.12 16.01
C TYR A 148 -7.08 -10.04 14.80
N TYR A 149 -6.04 -10.77 14.43
CA TYR A 149 -6.09 -11.71 13.30
C TYR A 149 -7.00 -12.91 13.59
N GLU A 150 -7.01 -13.41 14.83
CA GLU A 150 -7.94 -14.45 15.26
C GLU A 150 -9.40 -14.02 15.19
N SER A 151 -9.68 -12.74 15.37
CA SER A 151 -11.02 -12.14 15.30
C SER A 151 -11.58 -12.06 13.88
N CYS A 152 -10.76 -12.25 12.85
CA CYS A 152 -11.18 -12.16 11.46
C CYS A 152 -11.46 -13.54 10.85
N ASP A 153 -12.38 -13.61 9.88
CA ASP A 153 -12.70 -14.83 9.13
C ASP A 153 -11.84 -14.93 7.87
N VAL A 154 -11.54 -13.79 7.25
CA VAL A 154 -10.68 -13.64 6.07
C VAL A 154 -9.60 -12.61 6.36
N LEU A 155 -8.37 -12.92 6.00
CA LEU A 155 -7.22 -12.02 6.01
C LEU A 155 -6.72 -11.86 4.58
N LEU A 156 -6.91 -10.68 4.01
CA LEU A 156 -6.32 -10.27 2.77
C LEU A 156 -4.99 -9.57 3.07
N ALA A 157 -3.93 -9.97 2.42
CA ALA A 157 -2.58 -9.47 2.67
C ALA A 157 -2.09 -8.65 1.48
N ILE A 158 -1.75 -7.38 1.68
CA ILE A 158 -1.32 -6.48 0.61
C ILE A 158 0.03 -6.85 -0.01
N SER A 159 0.84 -7.64 0.69
CA SER A 159 2.13 -8.13 0.22
C SER A 159 2.36 -9.58 0.60
N LYS A 160 3.30 -10.23 -0.06
CA LYS A 160 3.75 -11.59 0.30
C LYS A 160 4.30 -11.62 1.73
N GLN A 161 4.99 -10.55 2.14
CA GLN A 161 5.45 -10.40 3.52
C GLN A 161 4.28 -10.34 4.50
N THR A 162 3.25 -9.56 4.22
CA THR A 162 2.06 -9.46 5.08
C THR A 162 1.34 -10.81 5.18
N LYS A 163 1.27 -11.57 4.06
CA LYS A 163 0.70 -12.92 4.08
C LYS A 163 1.49 -13.85 5.01
N ASN A 164 2.82 -13.87 4.86
CA ASN A 164 3.70 -14.65 5.72
C ASN A 164 3.57 -14.25 7.21
N ILE A 165 3.48 -12.96 7.50
CA ILE A 165 3.26 -12.44 8.85
C ILE A 165 1.93 -12.94 9.42
N ASN A 166 0.84 -12.92 8.64
CA ASN A 166 -0.45 -13.43 9.07
C ASN A 166 -0.36 -14.91 9.47
N GLU A 167 0.33 -15.71 8.66
CA GLU A 167 0.53 -17.15 8.91
C GLU A 167 1.37 -17.40 10.16
N ILE A 168 2.49 -16.68 10.34
CA ILE A 168 3.35 -16.77 11.52
C ILE A 168 2.58 -16.38 12.80
N VAL A 169 1.88 -15.27 12.77
CA VAL A 169 1.15 -14.75 13.96
C VAL A 169 0.03 -15.69 14.38
N LEU A 170 -0.68 -16.26 13.43
CA LEU A 170 -1.78 -17.20 13.71
C LEU A 170 -1.28 -18.59 14.11
N GLY A 171 -0.10 -19.02 13.61
CA GLY A 171 0.42 -20.37 13.84
C GLY A 171 -0.56 -21.44 13.37
N ASP A 172 -0.84 -22.44 14.22
CA ASP A 172 -1.75 -23.54 13.88
C ASP A 172 -3.17 -23.10 13.48
N LYS A 173 -3.61 -21.91 13.92
CA LYS A 173 -4.92 -21.38 13.57
C LYS A 173 -4.99 -20.80 12.15
N ALA A 174 -3.85 -20.64 11.48
CA ALA A 174 -3.81 -20.15 10.09
C ALA A 174 -4.58 -21.08 9.14
N LYS A 175 -4.53 -22.40 9.39
CA LYS A 175 -5.24 -23.42 8.57
C LYS A 175 -6.77 -23.31 8.62
N ASP A 176 -7.32 -22.65 9.64
CA ASP A 176 -8.75 -22.46 9.84
C ASP A 176 -9.24 -21.11 9.26
N LYS A 177 -8.37 -20.37 8.57
CA LYS A 177 -8.64 -19.04 8.02
C LYS A 177 -8.41 -19.03 6.52
N ILE A 178 -9.11 -18.13 5.84
CA ILE A 178 -8.77 -17.75 4.47
C ILE A 178 -7.71 -16.65 4.56
N ILE A 179 -6.50 -16.93 4.05
CA ILE A 179 -5.38 -15.99 4.02
C ILE A 179 -4.92 -15.88 2.57
N GLU A 180 -5.24 -14.77 1.92
CA GLU A 180 -4.98 -14.59 0.49
C GLU A 180 -4.11 -13.36 0.24
N TYR A 181 -3.20 -13.48 -0.73
CA TYR A 181 -2.42 -12.36 -1.23
C TYR A 181 -3.29 -11.48 -2.13
N LEU A 182 -3.39 -10.21 -1.78
CA LEU A 182 -4.13 -9.19 -2.53
C LEU A 182 -3.26 -7.96 -2.73
N PRO A 183 -2.40 -7.94 -3.76
CA PRO A 183 -1.60 -6.76 -4.07
C PRO A 183 -2.48 -5.57 -4.44
N HIS A 184 -2.01 -4.37 -4.13
CA HIS A 184 -2.68 -3.17 -4.60
C HIS A 184 -2.58 -3.05 -6.12
N GLY A 185 -3.72 -2.75 -6.74
CA GLY A 185 -3.84 -2.58 -8.18
C GLY A 185 -3.98 -1.11 -8.57
N ILE A 186 -3.27 -0.70 -9.61
CA ILE A 186 -3.34 0.64 -10.18
C ILE A 186 -4.30 0.66 -11.36
N ASN A 187 -5.10 1.71 -11.46
CA ASN A 187 -6.03 1.89 -12.56
C ASN A 187 -5.27 2.33 -13.83
N THR A 188 -5.24 1.45 -14.81
CA THR A 188 -4.51 1.64 -16.07
C THR A 188 -5.20 2.62 -17.03
N ASP A 189 -6.42 3.06 -16.74
CA ASP A 189 -7.07 4.15 -17.47
C ASP A 189 -6.53 5.52 -17.03
N TYR A 190 -5.90 5.60 -15.86
CA TYR A 190 -5.31 6.83 -15.31
C TYR A 190 -3.79 6.85 -15.39
N TYR A 191 -3.14 5.68 -15.28
CA TYR A 191 -1.68 5.55 -15.33
C TYR A 191 -1.28 4.72 -16.54
N PHE A 192 -0.60 5.35 -17.49
CA PHE A 192 -0.19 4.76 -18.76
C PHE A 192 0.99 5.51 -19.37
N PRO A 193 1.77 4.87 -20.26
CA PRO A 193 2.84 5.54 -21.00
C PRO A 193 2.28 6.57 -21.98
N VAL A 194 2.88 7.77 -22.01
CA VAL A 194 2.53 8.84 -22.96
C VAL A 194 3.63 8.95 -24.02
N LYS A 195 3.55 8.09 -25.04
CA LYS A 195 4.50 8.07 -26.18
C LYS A 195 4.07 9.07 -27.27
N GLU A 196 4.93 9.31 -28.25
CA GLU A 196 4.67 10.28 -29.35
C GLU A 196 3.36 10.03 -30.09
N SER A 197 2.95 8.80 -30.23
CA SER A 197 1.68 8.43 -30.86
C SER A 197 0.44 8.69 -29.99
N HIS A 198 0.62 9.03 -28.70
CA HIS A 198 -0.50 9.21 -27.77
C HIS A 198 -1.20 10.56 -28.00
N PRO A 199 -2.54 10.65 -27.98
CA PRO A 199 -3.28 11.92 -28.17
C PRO A 199 -2.85 13.04 -27.22
N ASP A 200 -2.45 12.71 -26.00
CA ASP A 200 -2.01 13.68 -24.99
C ASP A 200 -0.51 14.05 -25.06
N TYR A 201 0.23 13.58 -26.08
CA TYR A 201 1.67 13.84 -26.16
C TYR A 201 2.03 15.34 -26.20
N ASN A 202 1.22 16.18 -26.84
CA ASN A 202 1.44 17.62 -26.82
C ASN A 202 1.25 18.23 -25.44
N LYS A 203 0.20 17.81 -24.72
CA LYS A 203 -0.01 18.22 -23.32
C LYS A 203 1.15 17.76 -22.43
N PHE A 204 1.65 16.55 -22.64
CA PHE A 204 2.83 16.03 -21.95
C PHE A 204 4.06 16.92 -22.20
N LYS A 205 4.35 17.31 -23.44
CA LYS A 205 5.48 18.20 -23.74
C LYS A 205 5.37 19.55 -23.05
N GLU A 206 4.19 20.16 -23.06
CA GLU A 206 3.94 21.43 -22.38
C GLU A 206 4.12 21.29 -20.86
N PHE A 207 3.55 20.22 -20.28
CA PHE A 207 3.69 19.93 -18.84
C PHE A 207 5.16 19.69 -18.47
N LYS A 208 5.90 18.89 -19.26
CA LYS A 208 7.34 18.65 -19.07
C LYS A 208 8.14 19.95 -19.06
N LYS A 209 7.91 20.84 -20.03
CA LYS A 209 8.56 22.16 -20.09
C LYS A 209 8.29 22.97 -18.82
N LYS A 210 7.03 23.03 -18.40
CA LYS A 210 6.64 23.74 -17.17
C LYS A 210 7.34 23.18 -15.93
N VAL A 211 7.32 21.85 -15.73
CA VAL A 211 7.92 21.18 -14.57
C VAL A 211 9.44 21.39 -14.56
N LEU A 212 10.09 21.25 -15.70
CA LEU A 212 11.55 21.40 -15.85
C LEU A 212 12.00 22.85 -16.06
N ARG A 213 11.09 23.83 -16.08
CA ARG A 213 11.38 25.26 -16.27
C ARG A 213 12.19 25.52 -17.55
N ASP A 214 11.76 24.90 -18.63
CA ASP A 214 12.42 24.93 -19.95
C ASP A 214 13.87 24.43 -19.99
N LYS A 215 14.31 23.69 -18.94
CA LYS A 215 15.60 23.01 -18.91
C LYS A 215 15.49 21.61 -19.49
N GLU A 216 16.57 21.15 -20.08
CA GLU A 216 16.72 19.76 -20.56
C GLU A 216 17.65 18.98 -19.64
N TYR A 217 17.24 17.75 -19.32
CA TYR A 217 18.01 16.83 -18.49
C TYR A 217 18.13 15.49 -19.19
N ASP A 218 19.31 14.88 -19.07
CA ASP A 218 19.64 13.55 -19.63
C ASP A 218 19.15 12.42 -18.69
N PHE A 219 18.93 12.75 -17.41
CA PHE A 219 18.48 11.78 -16.40
C PHE A 219 17.65 12.46 -15.31
N ILE A 220 16.44 11.96 -15.12
CA ILE A 220 15.48 12.51 -14.15
C ILE A 220 15.06 11.42 -13.16
N VAL A 221 15.37 11.64 -11.89
CA VAL A 221 14.92 10.83 -10.76
C VAL A 221 13.63 11.44 -10.21
N PHE A 222 12.63 10.60 -9.91
CA PHE A 222 11.38 11.03 -9.32
C PHE A 222 11.17 10.39 -7.94
N TYR A 223 10.53 11.12 -7.07
CA TYR A 223 10.09 10.67 -5.75
C TYR A 223 8.67 11.19 -5.50
N ASN A 224 7.78 10.29 -5.07
CA ASN A 224 6.40 10.64 -4.74
C ASN A 224 5.99 9.99 -3.42
N SER A 225 6.07 10.74 -2.33
CA SER A 225 5.61 10.30 -1.02
C SER A 225 5.53 11.47 -0.04
N ARG A 226 4.77 11.30 1.04
CA ARG A 226 4.75 12.25 2.15
C ARG A 226 6.13 12.29 2.85
N ASN A 227 6.58 13.46 3.23
CA ASN A 227 7.80 13.65 4.03
C ASN A 227 7.56 13.24 5.48
N ILE A 228 7.64 11.94 5.76
CA ILE A 228 7.59 11.38 7.10
C ILE A 228 8.81 10.50 7.35
N ARG A 229 9.21 10.34 8.61
CA ARG A 229 10.49 9.73 9.01
C ARG A 229 10.79 8.40 8.30
N ARG A 230 9.83 7.46 8.30
CA ARG A 230 10.03 6.13 7.68
C ARG A 230 10.22 6.16 6.16
N LYS A 231 9.86 7.27 5.49
CA LYS A 231 10.03 7.41 4.04
C LYS A 231 11.44 7.78 3.61
N SER A 232 12.34 8.08 4.55
CA SER A 232 13.76 8.32 4.33
C SER A 232 14.03 9.34 3.21
N THR A 233 13.21 10.42 3.14
CA THR A 233 13.30 11.42 2.07
C THR A 233 14.63 12.15 2.10
N SER A 234 15.16 12.46 3.29
CA SER A 234 16.48 13.08 3.45
C SER A 234 17.61 12.18 2.94
N ASP A 235 17.51 10.87 3.22
CA ASP A 235 18.49 9.89 2.72
C ASP A 235 18.44 9.78 1.19
N SER A 236 17.24 9.95 0.60
CA SER A 236 17.08 9.99 -0.84
C SER A 236 17.76 11.21 -1.48
N ILE A 237 17.67 12.40 -0.84
CA ILE A 237 18.40 13.59 -1.28
C ILE A 237 19.91 13.38 -1.14
N PHE A 238 20.34 12.79 -0.03
CA PHE A 238 21.76 12.49 0.19
C PHE A 238 22.29 11.45 -0.81
N ALA A 239 21.54 10.42 -1.11
CA ALA A 239 21.90 9.43 -2.13
C ALA A 239 22.05 10.07 -3.52
N TYR A 240 21.12 10.95 -3.90
CA TYR A 240 21.20 11.67 -5.16
C TYR A 240 22.41 12.61 -5.22
N ARG A 241 22.72 13.31 -4.14
CA ARG A 241 23.94 14.11 -4.05
C ARG A 241 25.20 13.27 -4.23
N LEU A 242 25.31 12.12 -3.56
CA LEU A 242 26.45 11.21 -3.72
C LEU A 242 26.55 10.65 -5.15
N PHE A 243 25.42 10.37 -5.79
CA PHE A 243 25.38 10.00 -7.21
C PHE A 243 25.96 11.12 -8.11
N CYS A 244 25.57 12.37 -7.88
CA CYS A 244 26.12 13.51 -8.61
C CYS A 244 27.65 13.62 -8.48
N ASP A 245 28.17 13.35 -7.28
CA ASP A 245 29.64 13.32 -7.07
C ASP A 245 30.31 12.19 -7.85
N LEU A 246 29.68 10.99 -7.91
CA LEU A 246 30.21 9.83 -8.64
C LEU A 246 30.35 10.08 -10.15
N ILE A 247 29.34 10.74 -10.76
CA ILE A 247 29.37 11.02 -12.22
C ILE A 247 30.14 12.27 -12.59
N GLY A 248 30.48 13.12 -11.60
CA GLY A 248 31.19 14.36 -11.77
C GLY A 248 30.30 15.55 -12.17
N LYS A 249 30.75 16.76 -11.83
CA LYS A 249 29.95 18.00 -11.90
C LYS A 249 29.30 18.24 -13.26
N GLU A 250 30.03 18.11 -14.35
CA GLU A 250 29.51 18.44 -15.68
C GLU A 250 28.37 17.52 -16.13
N LYS A 251 28.41 16.24 -15.82
CA LYS A 251 27.31 15.30 -16.06
C LYS A 251 26.16 15.54 -15.09
N ALA A 252 26.46 15.82 -13.83
CA ALA A 252 25.45 16.07 -12.79
C ALA A 252 24.58 17.30 -13.10
N LYS A 253 25.12 18.35 -13.74
CA LYS A 253 24.32 19.51 -14.22
C LYS A 253 23.20 19.12 -15.16
N LYS A 254 23.32 17.98 -15.85
CA LYS A 254 22.33 17.43 -16.77
C LYS A 254 21.40 16.38 -16.13
N CYS A 255 21.45 16.23 -14.81
CA CYS A 255 20.57 15.36 -14.05
C CYS A 255 19.67 16.18 -13.13
N ALA A 256 18.48 15.69 -12.83
CA ALA A 256 17.55 16.31 -11.89
C ALA A 256 16.89 15.29 -10.96
N PHE A 257 16.64 15.69 -9.72
CA PHE A 257 15.81 14.95 -8.77
C PHE A 257 14.56 15.77 -8.42
N ILE A 258 13.40 15.25 -8.77
CA ILE A 258 12.11 15.89 -8.53
C ILE A 258 11.39 15.15 -7.42
N LEU A 259 11.09 15.84 -6.32
CA LEU A 259 10.35 15.31 -5.19
C LEU A 259 8.95 15.92 -5.15
N HIS A 260 7.94 15.10 -5.41
CA HIS A 260 6.54 15.47 -5.18
C HIS A 260 6.20 15.18 -3.72
N THR A 261 6.33 16.18 -2.86
CA THR A 261 6.17 16.10 -1.42
C THR A 261 6.01 17.50 -0.81
N GLN A 262 5.46 17.56 0.40
CA GLN A 262 5.56 18.76 1.22
C GLN A 262 6.97 18.80 1.85
N PRO A 263 7.77 19.83 1.56
CA PRO A 263 9.16 19.87 2.03
C PRO A 263 9.32 19.97 3.54
N VAL A 264 8.33 20.53 4.24
CA VAL A 264 8.32 20.63 5.70
C VAL A 264 7.14 19.86 6.26
N ASP A 265 7.40 18.84 7.10
CA ASP A 265 6.37 18.04 7.79
C ASP A 265 6.84 17.75 9.22
N GLN A 266 5.96 17.93 10.21
CA GLN A 266 6.28 17.69 11.63
C GLN A 266 6.62 16.23 11.95
N ASN A 267 6.11 15.28 11.14
CA ASN A 267 6.42 13.85 11.25
C ASN A 267 7.67 13.42 10.45
N GLY A 268 8.28 14.38 9.75
CA GLY A 268 9.47 14.20 8.93
C GLY A 268 10.56 15.21 9.30
N THR A 269 10.92 16.07 8.35
CA THR A 269 11.96 17.08 8.52
C THR A 269 11.72 18.29 7.61
N ASP A 270 12.60 19.30 7.70
CA ASP A 270 12.72 20.41 6.75
C ASP A 270 13.68 20.00 5.61
N LEU A 271 13.12 19.63 4.46
CA LEU A 271 13.89 19.22 3.30
C LEU A 271 14.57 20.39 2.57
N TYR A 272 14.14 21.64 2.81
CA TYR A 272 14.86 22.81 2.28
C TYR A 272 16.22 22.93 2.99
N ALA A 273 16.22 22.82 4.32
CA ALA A 273 17.46 22.83 5.10
C ALA A 273 18.38 21.65 4.76
N VAL A 274 17.79 20.46 4.54
CA VAL A 274 18.58 19.28 4.10
C VAL A 274 19.22 19.53 2.74
N ARG A 275 18.49 20.07 1.78
CA ARG A 275 19.03 20.41 0.46
C ARG A 275 20.15 21.46 0.55
N GLU A 276 19.95 22.51 1.31
CA GLU A 276 20.96 23.57 1.49
C GLU A 276 22.24 23.04 2.14
N ALA A 277 22.12 22.12 3.10
CA ALA A 277 23.26 21.56 3.80
C ALA A 277 24.04 20.53 2.96
N LEU A 278 23.38 19.81 2.07
CA LEU A 278 23.98 18.66 1.36
C LEU A 278 24.25 18.91 -0.12
N CYS A 279 23.53 19.80 -0.78
CA CYS A 279 23.54 19.93 -2.23
C CYS A 279 24.20 21.23 -2.67
N ASP A 280 25.30 21.12 -3.42
CA ASP A 280 25.88 22.27 -4.12
C ASP A 280 24.96 22.69 -5.29
N PRO A 281 24.35 23.89 -5.25
CA PRO A 281 23.39 24.32 -6.27
C PRO A 281 24.00 24.51 -7.65
N GLU A 282 25.33 24.51 -7.76
CA GLU A 282 26.02 24.62 -9.04
C GLU A 282 25.82 23.37 -9.93
N TYR A 283 25.69 22.16 -9.32
CA TYR A 283 25.62 20.92 -10.08
C TYR A 283 24.62 19.87 -9.54
N VAL A 284 24.07 20.05 -8.33
CA VAL A 284 23.10 19.11 -7.74
C VAL A 284 21.69 19.71 -7.84
N ASN A 285 20.96 19.32 -8.87
CA ASN A 285 19.60 19.83 -9.12
C ASN A 285 18.55 19.04 -8.36
N VAL A 286 17.99 19.63 -7.29
CA VAL A 286 16.91 19.06 -6.47
C VAL A 286 15.72 20.02 -6.47
N TYR A 287 14.56 19.56 -6.95
CA TYR A 287 13.34 20.35 -7.09
C TYR A 287 12.20 19.76 -6.28
N PHE A 288 11.42 20.62 -5.64
CA PHE A 288 10.20 20.23 -4.92
C PHE A 288 8.96 20.61 -5.75
N SER A 289 8.09 19.64 -5.97
CA SER A 289 6.75 19.80 -6.50
C SER A 289 5.78 19.79 -5.32
N THR A 290 5.26 20.96 -4.96
CA THR A 290 4.46 21.17 -3.74
C THR A 290 2.97 21.34 -4.02
N ASP A 291 2.61 21.62 -5.27
CA ASP A 291 1.23 21.78 -5.69
C ASP A 291 0.51 20.42 -5.62
N LYS A 292 -0.76 20.45 -5.24
CA LYS A 292 -1.61 19.26 -5.39
C LYS A 292 -1.78 18.94 -6.86
N LEU A 293 -1.34 17.76 -7.27
CA LEU A 293 -1.51 17.26 -8.63
C LEU A 293 -2.79 16.39 -8.72
N GLU A 294 -3.53 16.59 -9.80
CA GLU A 294 -4.57 15.63 -10.18
C GLU A 294 -3.94 14.37 -10.76
N THR A 295 -4.67 13.25 -10.73
CA THR A 295 -4.16 11.93 -11.16
C THR A 295 -3.54 11.98 -12.56
N ALA A 296 -4.17 12.70 -13.51
CA ALA A 296 -3.65 12.87 -14.86
C ALA A 296 -2.28 13.58 -14.88
N GLN A 297 -2.09 14.59 -14.03
CA GLN A 297 -0.82 15.30 -13.91
C GLN A 297 0.24 14.42 -13.25
N LEU A 298 -0.16 13.63 -12.26
CA LEU A 298 0.74 12.69 -11.59
C LEU A 298 1.22 11.61 -12.57
N ASN A 299 0.34 11.09 -13.44
CA ASN A 299 0.74 10.22 -14.55
C ASN A 299 1.84 10.86 -15.41
N LEU A 300 1.68 12.14 -15.76
CA LEU A 300 2.69 12.85 -16.56
C LEU A 300 4.03 13.00 -15.80
N MET A 301 4.01 13.14 -14.47
CA MET A 301 5.24 13.16 -13.65
C MET A 301 6.03 11.86 -13.77
N TYR A 302 5.37 10.71 -13.69
CA TYR A 302 6.02 9.42 -13.91
C TYR A 302 6.57 9.27 -15.33
N ASN A 303 5.85 9.77 -16.32
CA ASN A 303 6.31 9.76 -17.72
C ASN A 303 7.49 10.72 -18.01
N ILE A 304 7.72 11.76 -17.18
CA ILE A 304 8.89 12.62 -17.27
C ILE A 304 10.13 11.92 -16.73
N ALA A 305 9.97 11.06 -15.73
CA ALA A 305 11.05 10.44 -15.00
C ALA A 305 11.69 9.25 -15.76
N ASP A 306 12.99 9.09 -15.61
CA ASP A 306 13.73 7.89 -16.03
C ASP A 306 13.63 6.78 -14.99
N VAL A 307 13.51 7.16 -13.72
CA VAL A 307 13.42 6.22 -12.60
C VAL A 307 12.70 6.84 -11.40
N THR A 308 11.86 6.05 -10.74
CA THR A 308 11.27 6.42 -9.45
C THR A 308 12.09 5.76 -8.32
N MET A 309 12.52 6.56 -7.34
CA MET A 309 13.30 6.08 -6.20
C MET A 309 12.51 6.15 -4.90
N GLN A 310 12.46 5.06 -4.15
CA GLN A 310 11.82 4.98 -2.83
C GLN A 310 12.67 4.20 -1.82
N LEU A 311 13.24 4.90 -0.84
CA LEU A 311 14.13 4.33 0.16
C LEU A 311 13.43 4.16 1.54
N SER A 312 12.12 3.98 1.56
CA SER A 312 11.37 3.80 2.82
C SER A 312 11.95 2.67 3.66
N SER A 313 12.08 2.88 4.96
CA SER A 313 12.57 1.86 5.90
C SER A 313 11.54 0.77 6.19
N ASN A 314 10.28 1.07 5.95
CA ASN A 314 9.15 0.15 5.98
C ASN A 314 8.06 0.64 5.03
N GLU A 315 7.41 -0.30 4.36
CA GLU A 315 6.36 0.03 3.39
C GLU A 315 5.45 -1.17 3.16
N GLY A 316 4.17 -1.02 3.46
CA GLY A 316 3.18 -2.07 3.22
C GLY A 316 3.11 -2.47 1.76
N TRP A 317 3.12 -1.48 0.86
CA TRP A 317 3.12 -1.73 -0.58
C TRP A 317 4.05 -0.80 -1.36
N GLY A 318 3.85 0.51 -1.30
CA GLY A 318 4.58 1.49 -2.09
C GLY A 318 3.91 1.79 -3.43
N LEU A 319 2.72 2.38 -3.38
CA LEU A 319 1.90 2.71 -4.58
C LEU A 319 2.68 3.45 -5.66
N ALA A 320 3.55 4.39 -5.27
CA ALA A 320 4.38 5.15 -6.21
C ALA A 320 5.26 4.27 -7.12
N LEU A 321 5.70 3.11 -6.63
CA LEU A 321 6.47 2.18 -7.45
C LEU A 321 5.59 1.46 -8.47
N THR A 322 4.38 1.04 -8.08
CA THR A 322 3.43 0.42 -9.02
C THR A 322 2.97 1.43 -10.08
N GLU A 323 2.67 2.67 -9.67
CA GLU A 323 2.33 3.76 -10.59
C GLU A 323 3.47 3.98 -11.60
N SER A 324 4.71 3.96 -11.13
CA SER A 324 5.91 4.04 -11.97
C SER A 324 6.00 2.87 -12.97
N LEU A 325 5.85 1.63 -12.48
CA LEU A 325 5.88 0.43 -13.34
C LEU A 325 4.79 0.46 -14.40
N VAL A 326 3.56 0.82 -14.02
CA VAL A 326 2.42 0.84 -14.94
C VAL A 326 2.59 1.93 -16.01
N THR A 327 3.33 2.99 -15.75
CA THR A 327 3.71 4.02 -16.73
C THR A 327 4.93 3.66 -17.58
N GLY A 328 5.58 2.53 -17.30
CA GLY A 328 6.76 2.08 -18.04
C GLY A 328 8.07 2.72 -17.56
N THR A 329 8.11 3.17 -16.32
CA THR A 329 9.29 3.82 -15.70
C THR A 329 9.96 2.87 -14.72
N MET A 330 11.29 2.77 -14.76
CA MET A 330 12.09 1.93 -13.86
C MET A 330 11.95 2.35 -12.40
N ILE A 331 12.29 1.44 -11.47
CA ILE A 331 12.25 1.69 -10.04
C ILE A 331 13.59 1.41 -9.35
N ILE A 332 13.90 2.22 -8.33
CA ILE A 332 14.95 1.96 -7.34
C ILE A 332 14.26 1.92 -5.98
N ALA A 333 14.38 0.83 -5.23
CA ALA A 333 13.72 0.77 -3.95
C ALA A 333 14.49 -0.05 -2.91
N ASN A 334 14.26 0.29 -1.63
CA ASN A 334 14.74 -0.50 -0.51
C ASN A 334 14.07 -1.88 -0.50
N VAL A 335 14.85 -2.93 -0.19
CA VAL A 335 14.35 -4.31 -0.14
C VAL A 335 13.69 -4.55 1.21
N THR A 336 12.43 -4.10 1.32
CA THR A 336 11.60 -4.29 2.52
C THR A 336 10.10 -4.25 2.17
N GLY A 337 9.28 -4.90 2.96
CA GLY A 337 7.82 -4.91 2.83
C GLY A 337 7.33 -5.28 1.43
N GLY A 338 6.24 -4.66 1.00
CA GLY A 338 5.64 -4.89 -0.32
C GLY A 338 6.43 -4.29 -1.49
N MET A 339 7.45 -3.48 -1.24
CA MET A 339 8.35 -3.01 -2.30
C MET A 339 9.14 -4.17 -2.92
N GLN A 340 9.43 -5.23 -2.16
CA GLN A 340 10.09 -6.44 -2.65
C GLN A 340 9.27 -7.14 -3.73
N ASP A 341 7.95 -7.17 -3.56
CA ASP A 341 7.04 -7.82 -4.52
C ASP A 341 7.17 -7.19 -5.91
N GLN A 342 7.36 -5.87 -5.97
CA GLN A 342 7.43 -5.09 -7.20
C GLN A 342 8.77 -5.23 -7.93
N MET A 343 9.78 -5.76 -7.26
CA MET A 343 11.09 -6.08 -7.86
C MET A 343 11.13 -7.48 -8.47
N ARG A 344 10.13 -8.32 -8.21
CA ARG A 344 10.07 -9.71 -8.71
C ARG A 344 11.33 -10.50 -8.43
N PHE A 345 11.76 -10.56 -7.19
CA PHE A 345 12.86 -11.47 -6.86
C PHE A 345 12.51 -12.90 -7.23
N SER A 346 13.44 -13.60 -7.87
CA SER A 346 13.21 -14.94 -8.39
C SER A 346 14.35 -15.90 -8.02
N LYS A 347 13.97 -17.18 -7.94
CA LYS A 347 14.92 -18.29 -7.80
C LYS A 347 14.53 -19.36 -8.79
N ASP A 348 15.47 -19.81 -9.59
CA ASP A 348 15.22 -20.77 -10.67
C ASP A 348 14.10 -20.32 -11.64
N GLY A 349 14.08 -19.01 -11.95
CA GLY A 349 13.10 -18.36 -12.83
C GLY A 349 11.70 -18.18 -12.24
N LYS A 350 11.44 -18.63 -11.00
CA LYS A 350 10.14 -18.49 -10.32
C LYS A 350 10.19 -17.33 -9.35
N TRP A 351 9.13 -16.53 -9.37
CA TRP A 351 8.91 -15.48 -8.39
C TRP A 351 8.86 -16.09 -6.98
N ILE A 352 9.70 -15.59 -6.06
CA ILE A 352 9.79 -16.13 -4.71
C ILE A 352 8.55 -15.85 -3.87
N ASP A 353 8.28 -16.75 -2.92
CA ASP A 353 7.36 -16.51 -1.82
C ASP A 353 8.15 -16.26 -0.53
N LEU A 354 7.58 -15.47 0.38
CA LEU A 354 8.13 -15.26 1.70
C LEU A 354 7.52 -16.27 2.67
N THR A 355 8.37 -16.94 3.42
CA THR A 355 8.01 -18.00 4.36
C THR A 355 8.67 -17.73 5.72
N PRO A 356 8.26 -18.43 6.81
CA PRO A 356 8.93 -18.29 8.10
C PRO A 356 10.44 -18.56 8.07
N ASP A 357 10.87 -19.45 7.16
CA ASP A 357 12.29 -19.78 6.97
C ASP A 357 13.02 -18.80 6.03
N PHE A 358 12.27 -18.00 5.29
CA PHE A 358 12.77 -16.99 4.38
C PHE A 358 11.99 -15.69 4.57
N PRO A 359 12.33 -14.90 5.61
CA PRO A 359 11.68 -13.64 5.89
C PRO A 359 12.05 -12.55 4.87
N SER A 360 11.43 -11.38 5.00
CA SER A 360 11.71 -10.20 4.19
C SER A 360 13.18 -9.75 4.23
N ASN A 361 13.53 -8.78 3.39
CA ASN A 361 14.86 -8.15 3.29
C ASN A 361 16.02 -9.16 3.29
N HIS A 362 15.97 -10.12 2.39
CA HIS A 362 16.92 -11.24 2.27
C HIS A 362 18.41 -10.86 2.07
N ARG A 363 18.76 -9.60 2.24
CA ARG A 363 20.14 -9.02 2.28
C ARG A 363 21.05 -9.42 1.12
N GLY A 364 20.47 -9.65 -0.06
CA GLY A 364 21.21 -10.02 -1.25
C GLY A 364 21.49 -11.50 -1.40
N ASP A 365 20.89 -12.37 -0.62
CA ASP A 365 20.98 -13.82 -0.79
C ASP A 365 20.36 -14.25 -2.13
N ILE A 366 19.28 -13.58 -2.56
CA ILE A 366 18.68 -13.73 -3.88
C ILE A 366 19.02 -12.49 -4.69
N LYS A 367 19.69 -12.70 -5.83
CA LYS A 367 20.18 -11.62 -6.71
C LYS A 367 19.40 -11.50 -8.01
N GLU A 368 18.70 -12.55 -8.40
CA GLU A 368 17.85 -12.52 -9.59
C GLU A 368 16.58 -11.72 -9.31
N HIS A 369 16.33 -10.71 -10.10
CA HIS A 369 15.15 -9.83 -9.98
C HIS A 369 14.75 -9.30 -11.36
N GLY A 370 13.59 -8.65 -11.45
CA GLY A 370 13.13 -7.98 -12.66
C GLY A 370 14.11 -6.89 -13.11
N GLU A 371 14.45 -6.88 -14.39
CA GLU A 371 15.43 -5.94 -14.95
C GLU A 371 14.99 -4.47 -14.93
N TRP A 372 13.71 -4.20 -14.66
CA TRP A 372 13.13 -2.88 -14.44
C TRP A 372 13.39 -2.28 -13.06
N ALA A 373 13.95 -3.07 -12.17
CA ALA A 373 14.19 -2.68 -10.79
C ALA A 373 15.68 -2.71 -10.44
N GLU A 374 16.14 -1.74 -9.66
CA GLU A 374 17.45 -1.80 -9.03
C GLU A 374 17.25 -1.84 -7.50
N PRO A 375 17.44 -3.00 -6.86
CA PRO A 375 17.24 -3.16 -5.43
C PRO A 375 18.34 -2.52 -4.61
N VAL A 376 17.97 -1.87 -3.51
CA VAL A 376 18.91 -1.39 -2.49
C VAL A 376 18.64 -2.17 -1.21
N PHE A 377 19.59 -3.02 -0.82
CA PHE A 377 19.44 -3.86 0.36
C PHE A 377 19.69 -3.08 1.66
N PRO A 378 18.93 -3.36 2.74
CA PRO A 378 19.18 -2.76 4.04
C PRO A 378 20.62 -3.02 4.51
N SER A 379 21.33 -1.97 4.84
CA SER A 379 22.68 -2.04 5.43
C SER A 379 22.64 -2.09 6.96
N ASN A 380 21.54 -1.63 7.55
CA ASN A 380 21.28 -1.65 8.97
C ASN A 380 19.81 -1.96 9.26
N ILE A 381 19.57 -2.87 10.19
CA ILE A 381 18.25 -3.20 10.71
C ILE A 381 18.28 -2.90 12.21
N SER A 382 17.44 -1.95 12.64
CA SER A 382 17.29 -1.60 14.06
C SER A 382 15.86 -1.90 14.53
N ILE A 383 15.70 -2.19 15.82
CA ILE A 383 14.38 -2.34 16.43
C ILE A 383 13.92 -0.97 16.90
N ALA A 384 12.74 -0.58 16.45
CA ALA A 384 12.02 0.58 16.93
C ALA A 384 10.67 0.15 17.51
N GLY A 385 9.96 1.07 18.17
CA GLY A 385 8.64 0.75 18.70
C GLY A 385 8.00 1.89 19.50
N SER A 386 6.80 1.60 19.96
CA SER A 386 6.01 2.41 20.87
C SER A 386 5.15 1.49 21.74
N PRO A 387 4.52 1.94 22.84
CA PRO A 387 3.70 1.05 23.66
C PRO A 387 2.67 0.21 22.90
N PRO A 388 1.91 0.74 21.92
CA PRO A 388 0.96 -0.06 21.17
C PRO A 388 1.61 -0.91 20.04
N THR A 389 2.88 -0.68 19.73
CA THR A 389 3.68 -1.41 18.74
C THR A 389 5.07 -1.63 19.32
N PRO A 390 5.23 -2.60 20.24
CA PRO A 390 6.42 -2.66 21.12
C PRO A 390 7.71 -2.96 20.36
N TYR A 391 7.63 -3.54 19.17
CA TYR A 391 8.78 -3.82 18.33
C TYR A 391 8.39 -3.88 16.85
N ILE A 392 9.20 -3.23 16.03
CA ILE A 392 9.22 -3.33 14.57
C ILE A 392 10.67 -3.20 14.10
N PHE A 393 11.02 -3.77 12.96
CA PHE A 393 12.28 -3.47 12.32
C PHE A 393 12.20 -2.16 11.53
N ASP A 394 13.25 -1.38 11.59
CA ASP A 394 13.50 -0.20 10.77
C ASP A 394 14.64 -0.56 9.80
N ASP A 395 14.27 -0.92 8.58
CA ASP A 395 15.18 -1.42 7.55
C ASP A 395 15.81 -0.25 6.79
N ARG A 396 17.04 0.13 7.13
CA ARG A 396 17.70 1.27 6.52
C ARG A 396 18.74 0.87 5.51
N CYS A 397 18.64 1.37 4.30
CA CYS A 397 19.69 1.29 3.32
C CYS A 397 20.69 2.45 3.45
N ALA A 398 21.96 2.20 3.13
CA ALA A 398 22.93 3.27 3.11
C ALA A 398 22.73 4.17 1.88
N PRO A 399 22.75 5.53 2.03
CA PRO A 399 22.68 6.44 0.89
C PRO A 399 23.72 6.18 -0.18
N LYS A 400 24.91 5.69 0.19
CA LYS A 400 25.96 5.29 -0.74
C LYS A 400 25.55 4.13 -1.65
N ASP A 401 24.80 3.17 -1.13
CA ASP A 401 24.37 2.02 -1.95
C ASP A 401 23.23 2.42 -2.87
N ALA A 402 22.33 3.31 -2.43
CA ALA A 402 21.33 3.93 -3.28
C ALA A 402 21.96 4.82 -4.38
N ALA A 403 23.05 5.52 -4.08
CA ALA A 403 23.80 6.28 -5.08
C ALA A 403 24.42 5.38 -6.16
N LYS A 404 24.93 4.19 -5.78
CA LYS A 404 25.42 3.18 -6.75
C LYS A 404 24.27 2.61 -7.60
N ALA A 405 23.08 2.41 -7.01
CA ALA A 405 21.88 1.99 -7.74
C ALA A 405 21.49 3.05 -8.79
N LEU A 406 21.51 4.34 -8.42
CA LEU A 406 21.31 5.45 -9.35
C LEU A 406 22.36 5.45 -10.48
N LEU A 407 23.63 5.22 -10.14
CA LEU A 407 24.71 5.15 -11.13
C LEU A 407 24.47 4.03 -12.14
N LYS A 408 24.12 2.82 -11.69
CA LYS A 408 23.82 1.70 -12.58
C LYS A 408 22.69 2.03 -13.56
N VAL A 409 21.58 2.63 -13.06
CA VAL A 409 20.44 3.01 -13.91
C VAL A 409 20.84 4.13 -14.87
N TYR A 410 21.63 5.09 -14.43
CA TYR A 410 22.16 6.16 -15.30
C TYR A 410 23.01 5.61 -16.46
N GLU A 411 23.92 4.66 -16.16
CA GLU A 411 24.84 4.06 -17.14
C GLU A 411 24.16 3.19 -18.20
N LEU A 412 22.91 2.76 -17.98
CA LEU A 412 22.13 2.04 -18.99
C LEU A 412 21.90 2.86 -20.28
N GLY A 413 21.83 4.20 -20.17
CA GLY A 413 21.37 5.06 -21.25
C GLY A 413 19.85 5.06 -21.41
N SER A 414 19.31 6.04 -22.14
CA SER A 414 17.87 6.27 -22.24
C SER A 414 17.10 5.11 -22.89
N GLU A 415 17.63 4.56 -23.99
CA GLU A 415 16.98 3.48 -24.74
C GLU A 415 16.81 2.22 -23.90
N GLU A 416 17.86 1.84 -23.16
CA GLU A 416 17.80 0.63 -22.33
C GLU A 416 16.92 0.84 -21.08
N ARG A 417 16.90 2.06 -20.50
CA ARG A 417 15.95 2.41 -19.43
C ARG A 417 14.50 2.29 -19.91
N GLU A 418 14.20 2.82 -21.11
CA GLU A 418 12.85 2.71 -21.69
C GLU A 418 12.48 1.26 -21.95
N ARG A 419 13.36 0.46 -22.53
CA ARG A 419 13.12 -0.97 -22.76
C ARG A 419 12.82 -1.72 -21.47
N ARG A 420 13.63 -1.51 -20.42
CA ARG A 420 13.43 -2.17 -19.12
C ARG A 420 12.16 -1.70 -18.43
N GLY A 421 11.85 -0.42 -18.49
CA GLY A 421 10.60 0.13 -17.98
C GLY A 421 9.39 -0.50 -18.65
N GLU A 422 9.40 -0.69 -19.97
CA GLU A 422 8.32 -1.37 -20.70
C GLU A 422 8.19 -2.84 -20.31
N GLU A 423 9.28 -3.56 -20.07
CA GLU A 423 9.22 -4.94 -19.55
C GLU A 423 8.61 -4.98 -18.14
N GLY A 424 8.98 -4.01 -17.28
CA GLY A 424 8.37 -3.85 -15.96
C GLY A 424 6.87 -3.60 -16.05
N ARG A 425 6.44 -2.77 -16.97
CA ARG A 425 5.01 -2.53 -17.23
C ARG A 425 4.30 -3.79 -17.68
N LYS A 426 4.82 -4.50 -18.67
CA LYS A 426 4.23 -5.74 -19.17
C LYS A 426 4.04 -6.76 -18.05
N TRP A 427 5.06 -6.90 -17.20
CA TRP A 427 4.97 -7.79 -16.05
C TRP A 427 3.93 -7.31 -15.02
N ALA A 428 3.96 -6.04 -14.64
CA ALA A 428 3.07 -5.48 -13.61
C ALA A 428 1.58 -5.61 -13.97
N ILE A 429 1.23 -5.38 -15.24
CA ILE A 429 -0.16 -5.52 -15.71
C ILE A 429 -0.52 -6.95 -16.13
N GLY A 430 0.46 -7.84 -16.20
CA GLY A 430 0.31 -9.21 -16.65
C GLY A 430 -0.26 -10.16 -15.59
N ASN A 431 -0.48 -11.42 -16.01
CA ASN A 431 -1.13 -12.44 -15.18
C ASN A 431 -0.29 -12.95 -14.01
N GLU A 432 1.03 -12.70 -13.99
CA GLU A 432 1.89 -13.08 -12.86
C GLU A 432 1.76 -12.05 -11.71
N ALA A 433 1.98 -10.77 -11.98
CA ALA A 433 1.92 -9.71 -10.97
C ALA A 433 0.50 -9.30 -10.61
N LYS A 434 -0.35 -9.06 -11.61
CA LYS A 434 -1.76 -8.64 -11.44
C LYS A 434 -1.92 -7.30 -10.70
N PHE A 435 -1.02 -6.35 -10.93
CA PHE A 435 -1.01 -5.05 -10.23
C PHE A 435 -1.95 -4.03 -10.88
N THR A 436 -3.05 -4.47 -11.45
CA THR A 436 -4.09 -3.58 -11.98
C THR A 436 -5.33 -3.56 -11.10
N ALA A 437 -6.06 -2.43 -11.10
CA ALA A 437 -7.31 -2.30 -10.37
C ALA A 437 -8.33 -3.38 -10.77
N GLU A 438 -8.36 -3.77 -12.06
CA GLU A 438 -9.23 -4.83 -12.54
C GLU A 438 -8.91 -6.19 -11.90
N HIS A 439 -7.63 -6.57 -11.85
CA HIS A 439 -7.22 -7.82 -11.19
C HIS A 439 -7.49 -7.78 -9.67
N MET A 440 -7.16 -6.66 -9.03
CA MET A 440 -7.39 -6.48 -7.59
C MET A 440 -8.88 -6.64 -7.25
N THR A 441 -9.77 -5.96 -7.96
CA THR A 441 -11.21 -5.99 -7.68
C THR A 441 -11.82 -7.34 -7.97
N LYS A 442 -11.37 -8.05 -9.02
CA LYS A 442 -11.75 -9.43 -9.29
C LYS A 442 -11.35 -10.34 -8.12
N SER A 443 -10.12 -10.24 -7.65
CA SER A 443 -9.66 -11.03 -6.50
C SER A 443 -10.42 -10.69 -5.21
N VAL A 444 -10.78 -9.42 -5.00
CA VAL A 444 -11.64 -9.02 -3.87
C VAL A 444 -12.97 -9.75 -3.92
N ILE A 445 -13.65 -9.74 -5.06
CA ILE A 445 -14.93 -10.45 -5.23
C ILE A 445 -14.76 -11.94 -4.89
N GLU A 446 -13.80 -12.60 -5.55
CA GLU A 446 -13.55 -14.04 -5.36
C GLU A 446 -13.27 -14.42 -3.90
N VAL A 447 -12.49 -13.63 -3.20
CA VAL A 447 -12.09 -13.94 -1.82
C VAL A 447 -13.20 -13.61 -0.83
N LEU A 448 -13.93 -12.50 -1.02
CA LEU A 448 -15.04 -12.16 -0.14
C LEU A 448 -16.22 -13.13 -0.33
N ASP A 449 -16.51 -13.58 -1.55
CA ASP A 449 -17.53 -14.61 -1.80
C ASP A 449 -17.16 -15.94 -1.10
N LYS A 450 -15.90 -16.38 -1.22
CA LYS A 450 -15.40 -17.54 -0.42
C LYS A 450 -15.58 -17.31 1.08
N GLY A 451 -15.32 -16.09 1.54
CA GLY A 451 -15.50 -15.70 2.94
C GLY A 451 -16.95 -15.83 3.41
N PHE A 452 -17.90 -15.38 2.59
CA PHE A 452 -19.33 -15.54 2.88
C PHE A 452 -19.74 -17.01 2.91
N ASP A 453 -19.31 -17.80 1.94
CA ASP A 453 -19.66 -19.22 1.82
C ASP A 453 -19.09 -20.09 2.97
N SER A 454 -17.91 -19.73 3.46
CA SER A 454 -17.23 -20.45 4.53
C SER A 454 -17.59 -20.00 5.94
N PHE A 455 -18.26 -18.85 6.07
CA PHE A 455 -18.57 -18.26 7.36
C PHE A 455 -19.48 -19.16 8.21
N LYS A 456 -19.05 -19.37 9.44
CA LYS A 456 -19.84 -20.08 10.46
C LYS A 456 -20.11 -19.14 11.61
N PRO A 457 -21.40 -18.78 11.86
CA PRO A 457 -21.77 -17.94 12.99
C PRO A 457 -21.22 -18.52 14.31
N ARG A 458 -20.60 -17.68 15.12
CA ARG A 458 -20.13 -18.10 16.43
C ARG A 458 -21.32 -18.32 17.35
N PRO A 459 -21.29 -19.38 18.19
CA PRO A 459 -22.30 -19.59 19.21
C PRO A 459 -22.31 -18.43 20.20
N ALA A 460 -23.50 -18.07 20.68
CA ALA A 460 -23.65 -16.98 21.65
C ALA A 460 -22.91 -17.24 22.96
N TYR A 461 -22.79 -18.53 23.33
CA TYR A 461 -22.12 -19.00 24.54
C TYR A 461 -21.32 -20.27 24.23
N GLU A 462 -20.13 -20.36 24.80
CA GLU A 462 -19.31 -21.56 24.82
C GLU A 462 -19.24 -22.06 26.25
N PHE A 463 -19.53 -23.33 26.44
CA PHE A 463 -19.42 -23.98 27.76
C PHE A 463 -18.19 -24.87 27.77
N TYR A 464 -17.31 -24.61 28.73
CA TYR A 464 -16.12 -25.45 28.98
C TYR A 464 -16.27 -26.12 30.32
N LYS A 465 -15.98 -27.41 30.37
CA LYS A 465 -15.75 -28.07 31.66
C LYS A 465 -14.39 -27.58 32.17
N ILE A 466 -14.32 -27.34 33.47
CA ILE A 466 -13.06 -26.87 34.10
C ILE A 466 -11.92 -27.88 33.84
N GLU A 467 -12.25 -29.16 33.75
CA GLU A 467 -11.31 -30.27 33.48
C GLU A 467 -10.70 -30.18 32.08
N ASP A 468 -11.41 -29.58 31.11
CA ASP A 468 -10.98 -29.41 29.72
C ASP A 468 -10.10 -28.17 29.51
N LEU A 469 -10.01 -27.29 30.52
CA LEU A 469 -9.17 -26.10 30.44
C LEU A 469 -7.70 -26.49 30.64
N PRO A 470 -6.78 -25.95 29.80
CA PRO A 470 -5.35 -26.21 29.97
C PRO A 470 -4.88 -25.75 31.36
N ARG A 471 -4.46 -26.67 32.22
CA ARG A 471 -3.98 -26.36 33.59
C ARG A 471 -2.87 -25.28 33.60
N LYS A 472 -2.07 -25.23 32.54
CA LYS A 472 -1.04 -24.19 32.35
C LYS A 472 -1.57 -22.75 32.30
N VAL A 473 -2.79 -22.54 31.79
CA VAL A 473 -3.38 -21.17 31.69
C VAL A 473 -3.77 -20.67 33.09
N ILE A 474 -4.25 -21.55 33.95
CA ILE A 474 -4.64 -21.18 35.33
C ILE A 474 -3.39 -20.87 36.16
N ASN A 475 -2.34 -21.66 36.03
CA ASN A 475 -1.09 -21.43 36.77
C ASN A 475 -0.35 -20.17 36.30
N HIS A 476 -0.38 -19.85 35.00
CA HIS A 476 0.27 -18.64 34.48
C HIS A 476 -0.39 -17.38 34.97
N LYS A 477 -1.71 -17.35 35.06
CA LYS A 477 -2.44 -16.16 35.57
C LYS A 477 -2.25 -15.96 37.08
N LEU A 478 -2.09 -17.03 37.84
CA LEU A 478 -1.84 -16.95 39.29
C LEU A 478 -0.42 -16.47 39.63
N ILE A 479 0.54 -16.73 38.75
CA ILE A 479 1.93 -16.29 38.93
C ILE A 479 2.07 -14.81 38.61
N ASP A 480 1.35 -14.29 37.59
CA ASP A 480 1.43 -12.88 37.17
C ASP A 480 0.80 -11.91 38.18
N TYR A 481 -0.02 -12.37 39.11
CA TYR A 481 -0.60 -11.53 40.18
C TYR A 481 0.19 -11.53 41.48
N SER A 482 1.31 -12.22 41.55
CA SER A 482 2.16 -12.27 42.72
C SER A 482 3.37 -11.33 42.67
N TYR A 483 3.38 -10.38 41.74
CA TYR A 483 4.37 -9.31 41.73
C TYR A 483 3.88 -8.12 42.53
N GLU A 484 4.46 -7.97 43.70
CA GLU A 484 4.58 -6.73 44.40
C GLU A 484 5.72 -5.86 43.83
#